data_edf71b4552886a542686d03a90583cef
#
_entry.id   edf71b4552886a542686d03a90583cef
#
_cell.length_a   1.000
_cell.length_b   1.000
_cell.length_c   1.000
_cell.angle_alpha   90.00
_cell.angle_beta   90.00
_cell.angle_gamma   90.00
#
_symmetry.space_group_name_H-M   'P 1'
#
loop_
_entity.id
_entity.type
_entity.pdbx_description
1 polymer ?
#
loop_
_entity_poly.entity_id
_entity_poly.type
_entity_poly.pdbx_seq_one_letter_code
_entity_poly.pdbx_strand_id
1 'polypeptide(L)'
;MIEILILIYAAILWVVFKVFKVPINKWTATTAVVVGFFAIGFIILVMNFYHPYSRDARLYFYTTPIYSRVDGRVVEVPVERNTPLKKGDILFRFDPRPFELKVEGLQGTLEGAVAERDRSKEEYDRSLELLAKGAGAEREVQRWRIRYETAVADIEAIEAKLGRALYDLEEEVVVRAPTDGYVTQVRLRPGMSVVASPQFIAALTFVHAEDQELVAAFPQNGLQNIEAGHEAEVTFDAIPGRAFKAQVKQVYPAIAQGQLTPNPSGLLINFDNIVKSGQQGRVPVKIKVLDDLSEYQLPAGAKAEVAVYSEHWHPVAIIRKVLLRVRSWEKYIFIGG
;
A
#
# COMPACT_ATOMS: atom_id res chain seq x y z
N MET A 1 25.06 13.94 17.03
CA MET A 1 24.25 14.13 18.27
C MET A 1 25.09 14.16 19.55
N ILE A 2 25.96 13.17 19.78
CA ILE A 2 26.85 13.15 20.97
C ILE A 2 27.75 14.37 20.98
N GLU A 3 28.27 14.80 19.84
CA GLU A 3 29.14 15.96 19.66
C GLU A 3 28.49 17.26 20.17
N ILE A 4 27.21 17.47 19.92
CA ILE A 4 26.46 18.65 20.38
C ILE A 4 26.34 18.64 21.92
N LEU A 5 26.06 17.50 22.51
CA LEU A 5 26.00 17.38 23.98
C LEU A 5 27.37 17.64 24.63
N ILE A 6 28.45 17.17 24.00
CA ILE A 6 29.82 17.45 24.43
C ILE A 6 30.13 18.94 24.35
N LEU A 7 29.75 19.61 23.25
CA LEU A 7 29.95 21.05 23.09
C LEU A 7 29.18 21.87 24.13
N ILE A 8 27.91 21.50 24.38
CA ILE A 8 27.10 22.15 25.42
C ILE A 8 27.74 21.98 26.78
N TYR A 9 28.18 20.73 27.10
CA TYR A 9 28.85 20.44 28.35
C TYR A 9 30.17 21.27 28.50
N ALA A 10 30.97 21.32 27.44
CA ALA A 10 32.21 22.08 27.43
C ALA A 10 31.93 23.59 27.62
N ALA A 11 30.88 24.14 27.02
CA ALA A 11 30.46 25.54 27.25
C ALA A 11 30.04 25.77 28.70
N ILE A 12 29.28 24.84 29.29
CA ILE A 12 28.90 24.93 30.71
C ILE A 12 30.14 24.89 31.61
N LEU A 13 31.07 23.98 31.37
CA LEU A 13 32.32 23.91 32.11
C LEU A 13 33.12 25.24 31.99
N TRP A 14 33.22 25.79 30.78
CA TRP A 14 33.91 27.06 30.58
C TRP A 14 33.29 28.17 31.43
N VAL A 15 31.94 28.28 31.46
CA VAL A 15 31.24 29.23 32.33
C VAL A 15 31.52 28.99 33.80
N VAL A 16 31.44 27.72 34.26
CA VAL A 16 31.72 27.35 35.66
C VAL A 16 33.11 27.73 36.08
N PHE A 17 34.15 27.38 35.32
CA PHE A 17 35.51 27.71 35.62
C PHE A 17 35.77 29.21 35.61
N LYS A 18 35.14 29.98 34.66
CA LYS A 18 35.32 31.41 34.53
C LYS A 18 34.55 32.20 35.57
N VAL A 19 33.29 31.87 35.85
CA VAL A 19 32.41 32.64 36.76
C VAL A 19 32.74 32.31 38.22
N PHE A 20 32.90 31.01 38.55
CA PHE A 20 33.18 30.57 39.90
C PHE A 20 34.69 30.58 40.23
N LYS A 21 35.53 31.01 39.27
CA LYS A 21 37.01 31.08 39.44
C LYS A 21 37.65 29.81 40.04
N VAL A 22 37.12 28.66 39.67
CA VAL A 22 37.60 27.36 40.12
C VAL A 22 39.01 27.18 39.54
N PRO A 23 40.04 26.88 40.38
CA PRO A 23 41.40 26.67 39.88
C PRO A 23 41.48 25.41 39.02
N ILE A 24 42.06 25.53 37.82
CA ILE A 24 42.28 24.42 36.92
C ILE A 24 43.46 23.60 37.40
N ASN A 25 43.20 22.61 38.22
CA ASN A 25 44.20 21.68 38.72
C ASN A 25 43.94 20.26 38.11
N LYS A 26 44.90 19.38 38.16
CA LYS A 26 44.76 17.97 37.68
C LYS A 26 43.52 17.27 38.24
N TRP A 27 43.19 17.49 39.51
CA TRP A 27 42.05 16.94 40.20
C TRP A 27 40.72 17.53 39.68
N THR A 28 40.63 18.86 39.55
CA THR A 28 39.40 19.53 39.05
C THR A 28 39.12 19.21 37.59
N ALA A 29 40.17 19.13 36.75
CA ALA A 29 40.00 18.73 35.33
C ALA A 29 39.57 17.27 35.20
N THR A 30 40.19 16.36 35.92
CA THR A 30 39.79 14.93 35.88
C THR A 30 38.36 14.75 36.39
N THR A 31 37.99 15.41 37.51
CA THR A 31 36.63 15.33 38.03
C THR A 31 35.62 15.85 37.02
N ALA A 32 35.90 16.98 36.36
CA ALA A 32 35.03 17.53 35.35
C ALA A 32 34.81 16.55 34.17
N VAL A 33 35.86 15.92 33.68
CA VAL A 33 35.77 14.91 32.60
C VAL A 33 34.92 13.70 33.05
N VAL A 34 35.16 13.18 34.24
CA VAL A 34 34.47 12.01 34.78
C VAL A 34 32.97 12.34 34.98
N VAL A 35 32.67 13.48 35.61
CA VAL A 35 31.29 13.94 35.79
C VAL A 35 30.58 14.12 34.44
N GLY A 36 31.26 14.72 33.46
CA GLY A 36 30.75 14.89 32.12
C GLY A 36 30.42 13.58 31.43
N PHE A 37 31.32 12.61 31.53
CA PHE A 37 31.10 11.29 30.97
C PHE A 37 29.83 10.62 31.53
N PHE A 38 29.66 10.61 32.85
CA PHE A 38 28.50 10.03 33.48
C PHE A 38 27.23 10.85 33.24
N ALA A 39 27.28 12.19 33.26
CA ALA A 39 26.15 13.05 33.02
C ALA A 39 25.62 12.91 31.57
N ILE A 40 26.51 12.98 30.59
CA ILE A 40 26.14 12.79 29.17
C ILE A 40 25.64 11.38 28.94
N GLY A 41 26.29 10.37 29.49
CA GLY A 41 25.86 8.97 29.40
C GLY A 41 24.45 8.77 29.98
N PHE A 42 24.17 9.37 31.13
CA PHE A 42 22.85 9.29 31.77
C PHE A 42 21.78 9.99 30.92
N ILE A 43 22.06 11.19 30.40
CA ILE A 43 21.13 11.90 29.50
C ILE A 43 20.83 11.07 28.25
N ILE A 44 21.85 10.48 27.63
CA ILE A 44 21.67 9.63 26.42
C ILE A 44 20.83 8.40 26.76
N LEU A 45 21.08 7.75 27.90
CA LEU A 45 20.33 6.59 28.35
C LEU A 45 18.86 6.93 28.55
N VAL A 46 18.56 7.97 29.34
CA VAL A 46 17.19 8.42 29.63
C VAL A 46 16.49 8.85 28.32
N MET A 47 17.19 9.60 27.48
CA MET A 47 16.67 10.09 26.22
C MET A 47 16.32 8.93 25.23
N ASN A 48 17.17 7.93 25.12
CA ASN A 48 16.90 6.81 24.20
C ASN A 48 15.85 5.85 24.75
N PHE A 49 15.71 5.75 26.06
CA PHE A 49 14.75 4.88 26.72
C PHE A 49 13.34 5.51 26.70
N TYR A 50 13.19 6.76 27.16
CA TYR A 50 11.88 7.43 27.27
C TYR A 50 11.45 8.17 26.00
N HIS A 51 12.41 8.64 25.19
CA HIS A 51 12.12 9.38 23.95
C HIS A 51 12.81 8.69 22.76
N PRO A 52 12.33 7.51 22.36
CA PRO A 52 12.93 6.73 21.30
C PRO A 52 12.94 7.50 19.97
N TYR A 53 13.97 7.23 19.20
CA TYR A 53 14.25 7.91 17.94
C TYR A 53 14.59 6.91 16.85
N SER A 54 13.98 7.11 15.69
CA SER A 54 14.24 6.33 14.48
C SER A 54 14.82 7.23 13.38
N ARG A 55 15.91 6.76 12.75
CA ARG A 55 16.49 7.33 11.54
C ARG A 55 15.91 6.71 10.27
N ASP A 56 15.20 5.62 10.45
CA ASP A 56 14.68 4.79 9.36
C ASP A 56 13.16 4.87 9.38
N ALA A 57 12.66 5.98 8.87
CA ALA A 57 11.26 6.15 8.56
C ALA A 57 11.10 6.42 7.06
N ARG A 58 10.02 5.92 6.48
CA ARG A 58 9.69 6.13 5.08
C ARG A 58 8.21 6.37 4.88
N LEU A 59 7.93 7.18 3.88
CA LEU A 59 6.57 7.38 3.40
C LEU A 59 6.23 6.23 2.45
N TYR A 60 5.52 5.22 2.96
CA TYR A 60 5.06 4.08 2.17
C TYR A 60 3.86 4.46 1.32
N PHE A 61 3.75 3.81 0.19
CA PHE A 61 2.65 3.96 -0.75
C PHE A 61 2.22 2.58 -1.22
N TYR A 62 0.95 2.47 -1.55
CA TYR A 62 0.38 1.23 -2.07
C TYR A 62 0.44 1.23 -3.60
N THR A 63 0.77 0.08 -4.15
CA THR A 63 0.75 -0.15 -5.59
C THR A 63 -0.21 -1.27 -5.91
N THR A 64 -1.03 -1.07 -6.93
CA THR A 64 -1.88 -2.12 -7.48
C THR A 64 -1.37 -2.49 -8.86
N PRO A 65 -0.91 -3.73 -9.05
CA PRO A 65 -0.62 -4.22 -10.37
C PRO A 65 -1.94 -4.43 -11.15
N ILE A 66 -2.09 -3.78 -12.29
CA ILE A 66 -3.25 -3.91 -13.16
C ILE A 66 -3.01 -5.06 -14.12
N TYR A 67 -3.83 -6.07 -14.01
CA TYR A 67 -3.82 -7.24 -14.90
C TYR A 67 -4.98 -7.17 -15.88
N SER A 68 -4.79 -7.76 -17.07
CA SER A 68 -5.91 -8.02 -17.97
C SER A 68 -6.66 -9.26 -17.51
N ARG A 69 -7.98 -9.19 -17.47
CA ARG A 69 -8.87 -10.32 -17.19
C ARG A 69 -9.37 -11.00 -18.45
N VAL A 70 -9.21 -10.34 -19.61
CA VAL A 70 -9.60 -10.84 -20.92
C VAL A 70 -8.42 -10.83 -21.88
N ASP A 71 -8.47 -11.72 -22.84
CA ASP A 71 -7.52 -11.75 -23.95
C ASP A 71 -7.96 -10.72 -24.99
N GLY A 72 -7.03 -9.91 -25.46
CA GLY A 72 -7.36 -8.91 -26.45
C GLY A 72 -6.16 -8.16 -27.02
N ARG A 73 -6.41 -7.47 -28.13
CA ARG A 73 -5.45 -6.54 -28.72
C ARG A 73 -5.68 -5.15 -28.17
N VAL A 74 -4.62 -4.52 -27.68
CA VAL A 74 -4.67 -3.12 -27.19
C VAL A 74 -4.77 -2.17 -28.37
N VAL A 75 -5.78 -1.31 -28.38
CA VAL A 75 -5.97 -0.29 -29.40
C VAL A 75 -5.39 1.04 -28.98
N GLU A 76 -5.62 1.41 -27.72
CA GLU A 76 -5.29 2.72 -27.19
C GLU A 76 -4.71 2.61 -25.78
N VAL A 77 -3.69 3.43 -25.49
CA VAL A 77 -3.08 3.59 -24.16
C VAL A 77 -2.92 5.09 -23.92
N PRO A 78 -3.99 5.79 -23.49
CA PRO A 78 -3.99 7.25 -23.32
C PRO A 78 -3.18 7.68 -22.09
N VAL A 79 -2.90 6.77 -21.17
CA VAL A 79 -2.21 7.08 -19.91
C VAL A 79 -0.72 7.35 -20.14
N GLU A 80 -0.25 8.46 -19.57
CA GLU A 80 1.16 8.80 -19.51
C GLU A 80 1.76 8.46 -18.15
N ARG A 81 3.07 8.18 -18.12
CA ARG A 81 3.77 7.84 -16.88
C ARG A 81 3.84 9.06 -15.96
N ASN A 82 3.64 8.82 -14.66
CA ASN A 82 3.74 9.81 -13.59
C ASN A 82 2.82 11.02 -13.75
N THR A 83 1.75 10.89 -14.55
CA THR A 83 0.72 11.90 -14.69
C THR A 83 -0.41 11.61 -13.72
N PRO A 84 -0.91 12.61 -12.96
CA PRO A 84 -2.04 12.42 -12.06
C PRO A 84 -3.29 11.97 -12.80
N LEU A 85 -3.94 10.93 -12.29
CA LEU A 85 -5.17 10.32 -12.80
C LEU A 85 -6.22 10.34 -11.71
N LYS A 86 -7.47 10.52 -12.12
CA LYS A 86 -8.64 10.39 -11.25
C LYS A 86 -9.24 9.01 -11.36
N LYS A 87 -9.96 8.61 -10.32
CA LYS A 87 -10.77 7.37 -10.33
C LYS A 87 -11.68 7.35 -11.56
N GLY A 88 -11.63 6.26 -12.32
CA GLY A 88 -12.42 6.07 -13.53
C GLY A 88 -11.75 6.53 -14.82
N ASP A 89 -10.61 7.23 -14.77
CA ASP A 89 -9.84 7.59 -15.96
C ASP A 89 -9.38 6.33 -16.72
N ILE A 90 -9.37 6.43 -18.05
CA ILE A 90 -9.06 5.29 -18.92
C ILE A 90 -7.56 5.04 -18.90
N LEU A 91 -7.16 3.82 -18.52
CA LEU A 91 -5.78 3.38 -18.56
C LEU A 91 -5.39 2.82 -19.93
N PHE A 92 -6.22 1.95 -20.48
CA PHE A 92 -6.07 1.42 -21.84
C PHE A 92 -7.37 0.80 -22.33
N ARG A 93 -7.46 0.58 -23.63
CA ARG A 93 -8.62 -0.02 -24.30
C ARG A 93 -8.20 -1.19 -25.16
N PHE A 94 -9.00 -2.24 -25.14
CA PHE A 94 -8.94 -3.33 -26.09
C PHE A 94 -9.75 -3.04 -27.33
N ASP A 95 -9.49 -3.80 -28.39
CA ASP A 95 -10.35 -3.83 -29.57
C ASP A 95 -11.71 -4.42 -29.21
N PRO A 96 -12.81 -3.67 -29.30
CA PRO A 96 -14.14 -4.15 -28.91
C PRO A 96 -14.69 -5.17 -29.89
N ARG A 97 -14.26 -5.16 -31.15
CA ARG A 97 -14.85 -5.92 -32.23
C ARG A 97 -14.95 -7.44 -32.00
N PRO A 98 -13.92 -8.12 -31.47
CA PRO A 98 -14.02 -9.56 -31.14
C PRO A 98 -15.09 -9.85 -30.07
N PHE A 99 -15.25 -8.94 -29.11
CA PHE A 99 -16.24 -9.07 -28.03
C PHE A 99 -17.66 -8.83 -28.54
N GLU A 100 -17.86 -7.82 -29.41
CA GLU A 100 -19.13 -7.56 -30.09
C GLU A 100 -19.58 -8.77 -30.91
N LEU A 101 -18.69 -9.35 -31.71
CA LEU A 101 -19.00 -10.55 -32.52
C LEU A 101 -19.35 -11.76 -31.64
N LYS A 102 -18.72 -11.88 -30.46
CA LYS A 102 -19.04 -12.96 -29.50
C LYS A 102 -20.45 -12.78 -28.93
N VAL A 103 -20.83 -11.55 -28.58
CA VAL A 103 -22.18 -11.22 -28.10
C VAL A 103 -23.21 -11.51 -29.20
N GLU A 104 -22.98 -11.03 -30.42
CA GLU A 104 -23.86 -11.25 -31.55
C GLU A 104 -24.07 -12.75 -31.85
N GLY A 105 -22.99 -13.55 -31.83
CA GLY A 105 -23.06 -14.99 -32.00
C GLY A 105 -23.85 -15.70 -30.92
N LEU A 106 -23.71 -15.28 -29.66
CA LEU A 106 -24.49 -15.84 -28.56
C LEU A 106 -25.96 -15.43 -28.62
N GLN A 107 -26.29 -14.22 -29.08
CA GLN A 107 -27.66 -13.77 -29.32
C GLN A 107 -28.35 -14.64 -30.37
N GLY A 108 -27.68 -14.88 -31.51
CA GLY A 108 -28.19 -15.80 -32.53
C GLY A 108 -28.40 -17.24 -32.02
N THR A 109 -27.47 -17.71 -31.16
CA THR A 109 -27.61 -19.04 -30.52
C THR A 109 -28.80 -19.08 -29.56
N LEU A 110 -29.05 -17.99 -28.81
CA LEU A 110 -30.20 -17.86 -27.93
C LEU A 110 -31.53 -17.89 -28.70
N GLU A 111 -31.62 -17.16 -29.81
CA GLU A 111 -32.78 -17.17 -30.68
C GLU A 111 -33.07 -18.58 -31.19
N GLY A 112 -32.06 -19.32 -31.63
CA GLY A 112 -32.21 -20.70 -32.05
C GLY A 112 -32.69 -21.63 -30.93
N ALA A 113 -32.17 -21.48 -29.69
CA ALA A 113 -32.60 -22.24 -28.54
C ALA A 113 -34.05 -21.92 -28.11
N VAL A 114 -34.47 -20.66 -28.23
CA VAL A 114 -35.85 -20.22 -27.97
C VAL A 114 -36.81 -20.88 -28.98
N ALA A 115 -36.46 -20.91 -30.25
CA ALA A 115 -37.27 -21.55 -31.30
C ALA A 115 -37.41 -23.08 -31.05
N GLU A 116 -36.32 -23.76 -30.61
CA GLU A 116 -36.36 -25.20 -30.27
C GLU A 116 -37.21 -25.46 -29.00
N ARG A 117 -37.14 -24.59 -28.00
CA ARG A 117 -38.02 -24.68 -26.81
C ARG A 117 -39.50 -24.55 -27.22
N ASP A 118 -39.83 -23.54 -28.04
CA ASP A 118 -41.22 -23.32 -28.47
C ASP A 118 -41.75 -24.51 -29.27
N ARG A 119 -40.97 -25.01 -30.20
CA ARG A 119 -41.30 -26.23 -30.96
C ARG A 119 -41.50 -27.43 -30.04
N SER A 120 -40.56 -27.66 -29.11
CA SER A 120 -40.66 -28.79 -28.18
C SER A 120 -41.86 -28.67 -27.26
N LYS A 121 -42.23 -27.44 -26.88
CA LYS A 121 -43.46 -27.16 -26.13
C LYS A 121 -44.73 -27.48 -26.90
N GLU A 122 -44.82 -27.03 -28.13
CA GLU A 122 -45.98 -27.35 -29.00
C GLU A 122 -46.19 -28.86 -29.18
N GLU A 123 -45.10 -29.58 -29.43
CA GLU A 123 -45.17 -31.05 -29.55
C GLU A 123 -45.51 -31.76 -28.22
N TYR A 124 -45.03 -31.22 -27.10
CA TYR A 124 -45.39 -31.69 -25.76
C TYR A 124 -46.90 -31.48 -25.50
N ASP A 125 -47.41 -30.28 -25.74
CA ASP A 125 -48.81 -29.93 -25.56
C ASP A 125 -49.71 -30.77 -26.47
N ARG A 126 -49.34 -30.98 -27.75
CA ARG A 126 -50.03 -31.85 -28.70
C ARG A 126 -50.03 -33.31 -28.23
N SER A 127 -48.92 -33.82 -27.71
CA SER A 127 -48.83 -35.19 -27.20
C SER A 127 -49.73 -35.41 -25.98
N LEU A 128 -49.85 -34.42 -25.11
CA LEU A 128 -50.79 -34.43 -23.96
C LEU A 128 -52.23 -34.49 -24.41
N GLU A 129 -52.60 -33.68 -25.41
CA GLU A 129 -53.94 -33.66 -25.96
C GLU A 129 -54.32 -35.01 -26.61
N LEU A 130 -53.39 -35.61 -27.36
CA LEU A 130 -53.62 -36.95 -27.98
C LEU A 130 -53.77 -38.04 -26.91
N LEU A 131 -52.97 -38.00 -25.84
CA LEU A 131 -53.10 -38.95 -24.72
C LEU A 131 -54.46 -38.81 -24.02
N ALA A 132 -54.92 -37.58 -23.79
CA ALA A 132 -56.24 -37.31 -23.19
C ALA A 132 -57.41 -37.83 -24.06
N LYS A 133 -57.25 -37.85 -25.39
CA LYS A 133 -58.22 -38.41 -26.34
C LYS A 133 -58.10 -39.93 -26.53
N GLY A 134 -57.17 -40.62 -25.79
CA GLY A 134 -56.94 -42.05 -25.90
C GLY A 134 -56.19 -42.49 -27.17
N ALA A 135 -55.63 -41.53 -27.93
CA ALA A 135 -54.95 -41.77 -29.22
C ALA A 135 -53.40 -41.62 -29.10
N GLY A 136 -52.89 -41.27 -27.91
CA GLY A 136 -51.45 -41.06 -27.65
C GLY A 136 -50.83 -42.12 -26.74
N ALA A 137 -49.49 -42.19 -26.74
CA ALA A 137 -48.70 -43.04 -25.84
C ALA A 137 -48.01 -42.23 -24.75
N GLU A 138 -48.09 -42.64 -23.49
CA GLU A 138 -47.42 -41.99 -22.36
C GLU A 138 -45.91 -41.77 -22.61
N ARG A 139 -45.29 -42.74 -23.31
CA ARG A 139 -43.85 -42.69 -23.65
C ARG A 139 -43.49 -41.52 -24.58
N GLU A 140 -44.45 -41.09 -25.43
CA GLU A 140 -44.27 -39.92 -26.28
C GLU A 140 -44.37 -38.61 -25.49
N VAL A 141 -45.36 -38.53 -24.60
CA VAL A 141 -45.50 -37.38 -23.69
C VAL A 141 -44.23 -37.20 -22.86
N GLN A 142 -43.72 -38.32 -22.30
CA GLN A 142 -42.51 -38.27 -21.53
C GLN A 142 -41.29 -37.84 -22.36
N ARG A 143 -41.16 -38.26 -23.60
CA ARG A 143 -40.09 -37.87 -24.53
C ARG A 143 -40.11 -36.38 -24.83
N TRP A 144 -41.25 -35.82 -25.17
CA TRP A 144 -41.41 -34.40 -25.50
C TRP A 144 -41.27 -33.52 -24.27
N ARG A 145 -41.70 -33.98 -23.11
CA ARG A 145 -41.48 -33.29 -21.84
C ARG A 145 -39.99 -33.15 -21.54
N ILE A 146 -39.24 -34.24 -21.62
CA ILE A 146 -37.79 -34.21 -21.39
C ILE A 146 -37.11 -33.24 -22.39
N ARG A 147 -37.52 -33.26 -23.66
CA ARG A 147 -36.96 -32.42 -24.69
C ARG A 147 -37.24 -30.91 -24.42
N TYR A 148 -38.47 -30.61 -23.99
CA TYR A 148 -38.84 -29.25 -23.59
C TYR A 148 -38.05 -28.79 -22.36
N GLU A 149 -37.97 -29.63 -21.32
CA GLU A 149 -37.18 -29.30 -20.11
C GLU A 149 -35.69 -29.10 -20.43
N THR A 150 -35.15 -29.92 -21.33
CA THR A 150 -33.75 -29.76 -21.79
C THR A 150 -33.57 -28.43 -22.56
N ALA A 151 -34.50 -28.10 -23.47
CA ALA A 151 -34.42 -26.84 -24.20
C ALA A 151 -34.53 -25.61 -23.29
N VAL A 152 -35.31 -25.68 -22.21
CA VAL A 152 -35.34 -24.62 -21.17
C VAL A 152 -33.99 -24.49 -20.47
N ALA A 153 -33.39 -25.62 -20.07
CA ALA A 153 -32.07 -25.57 -19.42
C ALA A 153 -30.94 -25.07 -20.35
N ASP A 154 -31.04 -25.38 -21.65
CA ASP A 154 -30.11 -24.86 -22.67
C ASP A 154 -30.22 -23.35 -22.81
N ILE A 155 -31.43 -22.80 -22.77
CA ILE A 155 -31.63 -21.32 -22.78
C ILE A 155 -30.94 -20.70 -21.58
N GLU A 156 -31.18 -21.18 -20.35
CA GLU A 156 -30.53 -20.65 -19.14
C GLU A 156 -29.00 -20.68 -19.24
N ALA A 157 -28.45 -21.77 -19.79
CA ALA A 157 -27.01 -21.91 -20.00
C ALA A 157 -26.46 -20.91 -21.04
N ILE A 158 -27.21 -20.61 -22.11
CA ILE A 158 -26.84 -19.64 -23.14
C ILE A 158 -26.99 -18.21 -22.60
N GLU A 159 -28.05 -17.91 -21.86
CA GLU A 159 -28.24 -16.61 -21.21
C GLU A 159 -27.09 -16.29 -20.22
N ALA A 160 -26.64 -17.27 -19.45
CA ALA A 160 -25.49 -17.12 -18.57
C ALA A 160 -24.19 -16.81 -19.36
N LYS A 161 -23.98 -17.47 -20.51
CA LYS A 161 -22.83 -17.20 -21.40
C LYS A 161 -22.94 -15.79 -22.04
N LEU A 162 -24.13 -15.41 -22.47
CA LEU A 162 -24.40 -14.07 -23.03
C LEU A 162 -24.16 -12.99 -21.99
N GLY A 163 -24.66 -13.17 -20.76
CA GLY A 163 -24.41 -12.23 -19.65
C GLY A 163 -22.90 -12.05 -19.37
N ARG A 164 -22.15 -13.15 -19.43
CA ARG A 164 -20.68 -13.06 -19.29
C ARG A 164 -20.03 -12.30 -20.45
N ALA A 165 -20.46 -12.55 -21.69
CA ALA A 165 -19.91 -11.87 -22.86
C ALA A 165 -20.24 -10.38 -22.86
N LEU A 166 -21.43 -9.99 -22.40
CA LEU A 166 -21.82 -8.58 -22.23
C LEU A 166 -20.97 -7.90 -21.16
N TYR A 167 -20.77 -8.55 -20.02
CA TYR A 167 -19.89 -8.05 -18.98
C TYR A 167 -18.45 -7.84 -19.49
N ASP A 168 -17.91 -8.82 -20.23
CA ASP A 168 -16.57 -8.70 -20.81
C ASP A 168 -16.49 -7.49 -21.77
N LEU A 169 -17.54 -7.24 -22.57
CA LEU A 169 -17.62 -6.11 -23.50
C LEU A 169 -17.74 -4.75 -22.79
N GLU A 170 -18.59 -4.64 -21.78
CA GLU A 170 -18.89 -3.37 -21.11
C GLU A 170 -17.82 -2.97 -20.09
N GLU A 171 -17.32 -3.93 -19.30
CA GLU A 171 -16.46 -3.65 -18.14
C GLU A 171 -14.98 -3.96 -18.38
N GLU A 172 -14.65 -4.97 -19.19
CA GLU A 172 -13.27 -5.43 -19.31
C GLU A 172 -12.56 -4.90 -20.57
N VAL A 173 -13.29 -4.45 -21.58
CA VAL A 173 -12.72 -3.83 -22.79
C VAL A 173 -12.08 -2.49 -22.49
N VAL A 174 -12.60 -1.74 -21.50
CA VAL A 174 -12.08 -0.44 -21.09
C VAL A 174 -11.57 -0.52 -19.65
N VAL A 175 -10.26 -0.62 -19.49
CA VAL A 175 -9.63 -0.69 -18.17
C VAL A 175 -9.44 0.72 -17.61
N ARG A 176 -9.93 0.94 -16.38
CA ARG A 176 -9.98 2.25 -15.73
C ARG A 176 -9.16 2.29 -14.44
N ALA A 177 -8.79 3.50 -14.01
CA ALA A 177 -8.12 3.75 -12.74
C ALA A 177 -9.04 3.40 -11.57
N PRO A 178 -8.57 2.57 -10.59
CA PRO A 178 -9.39 2.15 -9.45
C PRO A 178 -9.63 3.26 -8.43
N THR A 179 -8.67 4.18 -8.28
CA THR A 179 -8.68 5.32 -7.35
C THR A 179 -7.94 6.48 -7.97
N ASP A 180 -7.84 7.60 -7.25
CA ASP A 180 -6.95 8.69 -7.61
C ASP A 180 -5.49 8.24 -7.42
N GLY A 181 -4.62 8.59 -8.38
CA GLY A 181 -3.24 8.15 -8.37
C GLY A 181 -2.49 8.42 -9.66
N TYR A 182 -1.51 7.61 -9.95
CA TYR A 182 -0.74 7.70 -11.20
C TYR A 182 -0.12 6.34 -11.58
N VAL A 183 0.30 6.21 -12.83
CA VAL A 183 0.95 5.00 -13.32
C VAL A 183 2.47 5.22 -13.45
N THR A 184 3.25 4.32 -12.86
CA THR A 184 4.73 4.41 -12.94
C THR A 184 5.31 3.60 -14.09
N GLN A 185 4.77 2.41 -14.33
CA GLN A 185 5.25 1.50 -15.37
C GLN A 185 4.12 1.20 -16.35
N VAL A 186 4.31 1.63 -17.60
CA VAL A 186 3.42 1.32 -18.72
C VAL A 186 4.17 0.38 -19.66
N ARG A 187 3.82 -0.90 -19.65
CA ARG A 187 4.40 -1.92 -20.53
C ARG A 187 3.66 -2.07 -21.84
N LEU A 188 2.43 -1.59 -21.88
CA LEU A 188 1.55 -1.68 -23.04
C LEU A 188 1.92 -0.67 -24.14
N ARG A 189 1.64 -1.08 -25.35
CA ARG A 189 1.68 -0.24 -26.56
C ARG A 189 0.48 -0.56 -27.43
N PRO A 190 -0.08 0.42 -28.15
CA PRO A 190 -1.10 0.14 -29.16
C PRO A 190 -0.61 -0.92 -30.15
N GLY A 191 -1.46 -1.88 -30.46
CA GLY A 191 -1.16 -3.01 -31.33
C GLY A 191 -0.65 -4.27 -30.61
N MET A 192 -0.28 -4.20 -29.34
CA MET A 192 0.12 -5.38 -28.57
C MET A 192 -1.09 -6.26 -28.25
N SER A 193 -0.88 -7.58 -28.27
CA SER A 193 -1.83 -8.55 -27.75
C SER A 193 -1.49 -8.87 -26.29
N VAL A 194 -2.50 -8.81 -25.42
CA VAL A 194 -2.41 -9.17 -24.02
C VAL A 194 -3.24 -10.42 -23.80
N VAL A 195 -2.69 -11.36 -23.06
CA VAL A 195 -3.36 -12.60 -22.70
C VAL A 195 -3.64 -12.55 -21.21
N ALA A 196 -4.85 -12.90 -20.81
CA ALA A 196 -5.23 -13.11 -19.42
C ALA A 196 -4.45 -14.32 -18.90
N SER A 197 -3.27 -14.06 -18.35
CA SER A 197 -2.33 -15.11 -17.97
C SER A 197 -2.38 -15.37 -16.47
N PRO A 198 -2.42 -16.64 -16.03
CA PRO A 198 -2.22 -16.99 -14.64
C PRO A 198 -0.81 -16.68 -14.12
N GLN A 199 0.13 -16.32 -14.98
CA GLN A 199 1.49 -15.91 -14.60
C GLN A 199 1.59 -14.46 -14.11
N PHE A 200 0.47 -13.76 -13.95
CA PHE A 200 0.38 -12.44 -13.33
C PHE A 200 1.40 -11.40 -13.82
N ILE A 201 1.59 -11.31 -15.13
CA ILE A 201 2.38 -10.21 -15.71
C ILE A 201 1.50 -8.96 -15.72
N ALA A 202 1.81 -8.01 -14.85
CA ALA A 202 1.08 -6.76 -14.78
C ALA A 202 1.25 -5.96 -16.08
N ALA A 203 0.13 -5.53 -16.65
CA ALA A 203 0.09 -4.63 -17.80
C ALA A 203 0.60 -3.22 -17.43
N LEU A 204 0.21 -2.76 -16.25
CA LEU A 204 0.55 -1.47 -15.65
C LEU A 204 0.77 -1.64 -14.15
N THR A 205 1.57 -0.72 -13.56
CA THR A 205 1.67 -0.58 -12.10
C THR A 205 1.07 0.76 -11.70
N PHE A 206 -0.05 0.70 -11.00
CA PHE A 206 -0.78 1.87 -10.50
C PHE A 206 -0.34 2.18 -9.07
N VAL A 207 -0.11 3.45 -8.76
CA VAL A 207 0.25 3.97 -7.43
C VAL A 207 -0.90 4.81 -6.91
N HIS A 208 -1.40 4.47 -5.73
CA HIS A 208 -2.49 5.21 -5.09
C HIS A 208 -1.96 6.51 -4.46
N ALA A 209 -2.63 7.64 -4.73
CA ALA A 209 -2.22 8.93 -4.20
C ALA A 209 -2.64 9.13 -2.73
N GLU A 210 -3.78 8.56 -2.33
CA GLU A 210 -4.40 8.79 -1.03
C GLU A 210 -3.85 7.89 0.09
N ASP A 211 -3.31 6.72 -0.25
CA ASP A 211 -2.88 5.70 0.71
C ASP A 211 -1.38 5.80 1.01
N GLN A 212 -0.93 6.98 1.46
CA GLN A 212 0.44 7.12 1.93
C GLN A 212 0.51 6.96 3.45
N GLU A 213 1.42 6.12 3.90
CA GLU A 213 1.63 5.85 5.32
C GLU A 213 3.08 6.10 5.73
N LEU A 214 3.28 6.96 6.72
CA LEU A 214 4.59 7.13 7.31
C LEU A 214 4.81 6.01 8.33
N VAL A 215 5.80 5.17 8.08
CA VAL A 215 6.20 4.10 9.00
C VAL A 215 7.65 4.30 9.41
N ALA A 216 7.90 4.27 10.71
CA ALA A 216 9.22 4.40 11.31
C ALA A 216 9.61 3.09 12.01
N ALA A 217 10.86 2.66 11.83
CA ALA A 217 11.39 1.44 12.43
C ALA A 217 12.14 1.78 13.72
N PHE A 218 11.60 1.41 14.88
CA PHE A 218 12.19 1.65 16.19
C PHE A 218 12.93 0.43 16.73
N PRO A 219 14.01 0.63 17.50
CA PRO A 219 14.67 -0.47 18.20
C PRO A 219 13.77 -1.02 19.31
N GLN A 220 13.83 -2.35 19.55
CA GLN A 220 12.96 -3.03 20.50
C GLN A 220 13.10 -2.55 21.95
N ASN A 221 14.28 -2.09 22.34
CA ASN A 221 14.55 -1.61 23.69
C ASN A 221 13.79 -0.32 24.09
N GLY A 222 13.28 0.43 23.11
CA GLY A 222 12.47 1.62 23.34
C GLY A 222 10.95 1.41 23.23
N LEU A 223 10.51 0.21 22.85
CA LEU A 223 9.09 -0.05 22.54
C LEU A 223 8.15 0.11 23.72
N GLN A 224 8.58 -0.17 24.94
CA GLN A 224 7.76 -0.05 26.17
C GLN A 224 7.30 1.39 26.42
N ASN A 225 7.94 2.37 25.78
CA ASN A 225 7.63 3.79 25.88
C ASN A 225 7.00 4.36 24.61
N ILE A 226 6.55 3.49 23.68
CA ILE A 226 5.84 3.88 22.46
C ILE A 226 4.43 3.35 22.51
N GLU A 227 3.47 4.25 22.71
CA GLU A 227 2.05 3.92 22.73
C GLU A 227 1.29 4.71 21.68
N ALA A 228 0.16 4.18 21.22
CA ALA A 228 -0.73 4.92 20.35
C ALA A 228 -1.23 6.19 21.05
N GLY A 229 -1.17 7.32 20.36
CA GLY A 229 -1.51 8.61 20.92
C GLY A 229 -0.32 9.45 21.39
N HIS A 230 0.86 8.87 21.60
CA HIS A 230 2.05 9.65 21.98
C HIS A 230 2.40 10.70 20.91
N GLU A 231 2.82 11.89 21.40
CA GLU A 231 3.34 12.96 20.54
C GLU A 231 4.59 12.48 19.81
N ALA A 232 4.71 12.88 18.56
CA ALA A 232 5.91 12.63 17.76
C ALA A 232 6.27 13.87 16.94
N GLU A 233 7.52 13.98 16.56
CA GLU A 233 7.97 14.94 15.55
C GLU A 233 8.69 14.18 14.42
N VAL A 234 8.47 14.68 13.20
CA VAL A 234 9.01 14.08 11.97
C VAL A 234 9.81 15.13 11.21
N THR A 235 10.96 14.73 10.70
CA THR A 235 11.74 15.55 9.75
C THR A 235 11.98 14.74 8.49
N PHE A 236 11.67 15.34 7.33
CA PHE A 236 11.90 14.71 6.02
C PHE A 236 13.26 15.13 5.46
N ASP A 237 13.96 14.20 4.82
CA ASP A 237 15.22 14.54 4.14
C ASP A 237 14.99 15.47 2.95
N ALA A 238 13.81 15.38 2.32
CA ALA A 238 13.40 16.26 1.23
C ALA A 238 13.03 17.69 1.66
N ILE A 239 12.81 17.93 2.98
CA ILE A 239 12.42 19.24 3.54
C ILE A 239 13.37 19.57 4.71
N PRO A 240 14.61 19.96 4.42
CA PRO A 240 15.59 20.27 5.46
C PRO A 240 15.13 21.44 6.35
N GLY A 241 15.58 21.45 7.61
CA GLY A 241 15.35 22.55 8.55
C GLY A 241 13.96 22.61 9.18
N ARG A 242 13.04 21.73 8.79
CA ARG A 242 11.65 21.76 9.29
C ARG A 242 11.31 20.46 10.03
N ALA A 243 10.64 20.61 11.17
CA ALA A 243 10.09 19.51 11.94
C ALA A 243 8.55 19.63 11.94
N PHE A 244 7.87 18.55 11.60
CA PHE A 244 6.42 18.45 11.50
C PHE A 244 5.87 17.76 12.73
N LYS A 245 4.77 18.25 13.25
CA LYS A 245 4.04 17.58 14.34
C LYS A 245 3.41 16.30 13.86
N ALA A 246 3.52 15.29 14.67
CA ALA A 246 2.97 13.97 14.37
C ALA A 246 2.51 13.27 15.64
N GLN A 247 1.84 12.16 15.47
CA GLN A 247 1.34 11.32 16.55
C GLN A 247 1.54 9.85 16.20
N VAL A 248 1.85 9.03 17.18
CA VAL A 248 1.85 7.57 17.02
C VAL A 248 0.43 7.10 16.77
N LYS A 249 0.17 6.49 15.63
CA LYS A 249 -1.13 5.92 15.28
C LYS A 249 -1.25 4.48 15.78
N GLN A 250 -0.22 3.69 15.54
CA GLN A 250 -0.22 2.26 15.86
C GLN A 250 1.19 1.70 15.90
N VAL A 251 1.45 0.82 16.86
CA VAL A 251 2.63 -0.05 16.89
C VAL A 251 2.24 -1.38 16.24
N TYR A 252 3.01 -1.85 15.26
CA TYR A 252 2.72 -3.14 14.62
C TYR A 252 3.09 -4.29 15.57
N PRO A 253 2.16 -5.25 15.78
CA PRO A 253 2.36 -6.31 16.76
C PRO A 253 3.32 -7.41 16.31
N ALA A 254 3.69 -7.44 15.04
CA ALA A 254 4.53 -8.48 14.45
C ALA A 254 5.58 -7.90 13.52
N ILE A 255 6.74 -8.52 13.51
CA ILE A 255 7.85 -8.25 12.60
C ILE A 255 8.07 -9.46 11.68
N ALA A 256 8.37 -9.19 10.40
CA ALA A 256 8.51 -10.24 9.38
C ALA A 256 9.57 -11.29 9.72
N GLN A 257 10.63 -10.89 10.41
CA GLN A 257 11.73 -11.79 10.82
C GLN A 257 11.32 -12.90 11.80
N GLY A 258 10.17 -12.74 12.49
CA GLY A 258 9.60 -13.75 13.38
C GLY A 258 8.57 -14.67 12.70
N GLN A 259 8.37 -14.53 11.42
CA GLN A 259 7.33 -15.28 10.71
C GLN A 259 7.78 -16.72 10.44
N LEU A 260 7.09 -17.68 11.07
CA LEU A 260 7.22 -19.11 10.81
C LEU A 260 6.23 -19.52 9.71
N THR A 261 6.59 -19.30 8.46
CA THR A 261 5.78 -19.82 7.33
C THR A 261 6.64 -20.69 6.42
N PRO A 262 6.17 -21.90 6.10
CA PRO A 262 6.81 -22.75 5.09
C PRO A 262 6.61 -22.23 3.65
N ASN A 263 5.74 -21.22 3.44
CA ASN A 263 5.44 -20.68 2.12
C ASN A 263 5.71 -19.18 2.04
N PRO A 264 6.60 -18.73 1.12
CA PRO A 264 6.93 -17.32 0.96
C PRO A 264 5.78 -16.43 0.46
N SER A 265 4.63 -16.99 0.12
CA SER A 265 3.46 -16.25 -0.39
C SER A 265 2.54 -15.69 0.69
N GLY A 266 2.72 -16.03 1.96
CA GLY A 266 1.94 -15.53 3.09
C GLY A 266 2.61 -14.33 3.75
N LEU A 267 2.51 -13.18 3.12
CA LEU A 267 3.36 -12.02 3.42
C LEU A 267 2.83 -11.16 4.56
N LEU A 268 3.55 -11.17 5.68
CA LEU A 268 3.65 -9.96 6.50
C LEU A 268 4.42 -8.90 5.71
N ILE A 269 4.04 -7.64 5.89
CA ILE A 269 4.74 -6.51 5.26
C ILE A 269 6.22 -6.59 5.63
N ASN A 270 7.07 -6.82 4.64
CA ASN A 270 8.51 -6.90 4.84
C ASN A 270 9.09 -5.48 4.83
N PHE A 271 9.45 -4.99 6.01
CA PHE A 271 10.15 -3.72 6.18
C PHE A 271 11.67 -3.85 6.05
N ASP A 272 12.19 -4.99 5.58
CA ASP A 272 13.64 -5.22 5.43
C ASP A 272 14.29 -4.22 4.47
N ASN A 273 13.52 -3.62 3.57
CA ASN A 273 14.00 -2.51 2.75
C ASN A 273 14.28 -1.22 3.54
N ILE A 274 13.73 -1.08 4.76
CA ILE A 274 14.06 0.03 5.66
C ILE A 274 15.34 -0.28 6.43
N VAL A 275 15.54 -1.55 6.75
CA VAL A 275 16.61 -2.01 7.64
C VAL A 275 17.76 -2.46 6.77
N LYS A 276 18.84 -1.67 6.70
CA LYS A 276 20.10 -2.13 6.12
C LYS A 276 20.50 -3.44 6.79
N SER A 277 20.97 -4.40 6.01
CA SER A 277 21.50 -5.68 6.47
C SER A 277 22.42 -5.46 7.67
N GLY A 278 22.01 -5.95 8.84
CA GLY A 278 22.71 -5.76 10.14
C GLY A 278 21.88 -5.10 11.24
N GLN A 279 20.74 -4.46 10.94
CA GLN A 279 19.85 -3.86 11.95
C GLN A 279 18.59 -4.71 12.18
N GLN A 280 18.78 -5.97 12.51
CA GLN A 280 17.68 -6.91 12.77
C GLN A 280 16.88 -6.52 14.02
N GLY A 281 15.59 -6.85 14.03
CA GLY A 281 14.73 -6.73 15.20
C GLY A 281 14.16 -5.32 15.44
N ARG A 282 14.04 -4.48 14.45
CA ARG A 282 13.30 -3.21 14.57
C ARG A 282 11.80 -3.43 14.40
N VAL A 283 11.03 -2.71 15.20
CA VAL A 283 9.57 -2.76 15.16
C VAL A 283 9.02 -1.57 14.40
N PRO A 284 8.19 -1.82 13.40
CA PRO A 284 7.55 -0.74 12.64
C PRO A 284 6.45 -0.09 13.48
N VAL A 285 6.40 1.23 13.39
CA VAL A 285 5.40 2.07 14.06
C VAL A 285 4.80 3.01 13.01
N LYS A 286 3.48 2.97 12.90
CA LYS A 286 2.73 3.86 12.02
C LYS A 286 2.60 5.23 12.68
N ILE A 287 3.01 6.26 11.97
CA ILE A 287 3.00 7.65 12.42
C ILE A 287 2.00 8.44 11.58
N LYS A 288 1.15 9.20 12.23
CA LYS A 288 0.26 10.15 11.58
C LYS A 288 0.86 11.55 11.67
N VAL A 289 1.19 12.16 10.55
CA VAL A 289 1.58 13.57 10.49
C VAL A 289 0.33 14.41 10.66
N LEU A 290 0.38 15.42 11.53
CA LEU A 290 -0.74 16.29 11.86
C LEU A 290 -0.70 17.58 11.06
N ASP A 291 0.49 18.04 10.68
CA ASP A 291 0.70 19.22 9.87
C ASP A 291 0.36 18.90 8.40
N ASP A 292 -0.10 19.90 7.67
CA ASP A 292 -0.37 19.79 6.24
C ASP A 292 0.93 19.67 5.44
N LEU A 293 1.03 18.62 4.65
CA LEU A 293 2.14 18.34 3.76
C LEU A 293 1.85 18.67 2.30
N SER A 294 0.65 19.14 1.97
CA SER A 294 0.20 19.40 0.59
C SER A 294 1.02 20.46 -0.14
N GLU A 295 1.61 21.41 0.61
CA GLU A 295 2.52 22.43 0.05
C GLU A 295 3.86 21.85 -0.43
N TYR A 296 4.21 20.61 -0.01
CA TYR A 296 5.49 20.00 -0.29
C TYR A 296 5.35 18.87 -1.27
N GLN A 297 6.17 18.87 -2.30
CA GLN A 297 6.26 17.76 -3.25
C GLN A 297 7.10 16.62 -2.66
N LEU A 298 6.52 15.85 -1.74
CA LEU A 298 7.18 14.68 -1.18
C LEU A 298 7.02 13.48 -2.13
N PRO A 299 8.14 12.93 -2.62
CA PRO A 299 8.05 11.73 -3.43
C PRO A 299 7.62 10.53 -2.57
N ALA A 300 6.83 9.64 -3.16
CA ALA A 300 6.54 8.34 -2.57
C ALA A 300 7.86 7.61 -2.25
N GLY A 301 7.98 7.07 -1.04
CA GLY A 301 9.23 6.49 -0.55
C GLY A 301 10.19 7.49 0.10
N ALA A 302 9.80 8.77 0.27
CA ALA A 302 10.61 9.77 0.94
C ALA A 302 11.10 9.29 2.32
N LYS A 303 12.38 9.52 2.59
CA LYS A 303 13.00 9.18 3.86
C LYS A 303 12.71 10.25 4.90
N ALA A 304 12.48 9.81 6.13
CA ALA A 304 12.24 10.67 7.28
C ALA A 304 12.97 10.15 8.53
N GLU A 305 13.06 11.03 9.51
CA GLU A 305 13.50 10.71 10.87
C GLU A 305 12.36 11.05 11.83
N VAL A 306 12.13 10.19 12.81
CA VAL A 306 11.00 10.33 13.75
C VAL A 306 11.49 10.22 15.18
N ALA A 307 11.08 11.15 16.02
CA ALA A 307 11.21 11.06 17.46
C ALA A 307 9.84 10.95 18.11
N VAL A 308 9.69 10.04 19.06
CA VAL A 308 8.47 9.87 19.86
C VAL A 308 8.73 10.38 21.26
N TYR A 309 7.74 11.04 21.85
CA TYR A 309 7.82 11.64 23.18
C TYR A 309 6.82 10.96 24.10
N SER A 310 7.35 10.23 25.10
CA SER A 310 6.51 9.69 26.18
C SER A 310 6.18 10.78 27.21
N GLU A 311 5.21 10.53 28.06
CA GLU A 311 4.80 11.46 29.12
C GLU A 311 5.82 11.62 30.25
N HIS A 312 6.88 10.82 30.25
CA HIS A 312 7.91 10.80 31.28
C HIS A 312 9.11 11.66 30.89
N TRP A 313 9.77 12.28 31.88
CA TRP A 313 11.02 13.01 31.67
C TRP A 313 10.94 14.17 30.65
N HIS A 314 9.92 15.03 30.76
CA HIS A 314 9.73 16.19 29.87
C HIS A 314 10.98 17.05 29.60
N PRO A 315 11.88 17.35 30.58
CA PRO A 315 13.10 18.13 30.27
C PRO A 315 13.98 17.47 29.23
N VAL A 316 14.06 16.15 29.22
CA VAL A 316 14.86 15.39 28.25
C VAL A 316 14.20 15.35 26.88
N ALA A 317 12.85 15.41 26.82
CA ALA A 317 12.09 15.57 25.58
C ALA A 317 12.50 16.85 24.83
N ILE A 318 12.70 17.95 25.56
CA ILE A 318 13.13 19.23 24.96
C ILE A 318 14.50 19.07 24.28
N ILE A 319 15.43 18.38 24.95
CA ILE A 319 16.76 18.09 24.37
C ILE A 319 16.60 17.27 23.08
N ARG A 320 15.73 16.25 23.08
CA ARG A 320 15.45 15.43 21.89
C ARG A 320 14.87 16.27 20.75
N LYS A 321 13.90 17.16 21.06
CA LYS A 321 13.29 18.10 20.10
C LYS A 321 14.35 19.01 19.46
N VAL A 322 15.25 19.58 20.24
CA VAL A 322 16.35 20.41 19.75
C VAL A 322 17.28 19.61 18.85
N LEU A 323 17.70 18.42 19.29
CA LEU A 323 18.59 17.56 18.51
C LEU A 323 18.00 17.12 17.19
N LEU A 324 16.69 16.83 17.13
CA LEU A 324 15.99 16.49 15.89
C LEU A 324 16.01 17.65 14.90
N ARG A 325 15.75 18.87 15.39
CA ARG A 325 15.80 20.10 14.57
C ARG A 325 17.19 20.40 14.05
N VAL A 326 18.21 20.28 14.91
CA VAL A 326 19.59 20.49 14.48
C VAL A 326 19.96 19.49 13.39
N ARG A 327 19.59 18.22 13.53
CA ARG A 327 19.80 17.23 12.45
C ARG A 327 19.08 17.60 11.16
N SER A 328 17.87 18.13 11.26
CA SER A 328 17.16 18.61 10.07
C SER A 328 17.90 19.75 9.37
N TRP A 329 18.55 20.65 10.14
CA TRP A 329 19.40 21.71 9.61
C TRP A 329 20.72 21.20 9.03
N GLU A 330 21.31 20.15 9.60
CA GLU A 330 22.53 19.51 9.08
C GLU A 330 22.33 19.04 7.62
N LYS A 331 21.10 18.67 7.24
CA LYS A 331 20.75 18.22 5.87
C LYS A 331 20.86 19.32 4.81
N TYR A 332 20.92 20.59 5.19
CA TYR A 332 21.26 21.68 4.26
C TYR A 332 22.75 21.68 3.90
N ILE A 333 23.61 21.21 4.81
CA ILE A 333 25.06 21.29 4.66
C ILE A 333 25.58 20.01 4.00
N PHE A 334 25.07 18.86 4.42
CA PHE A 334 25.48 17.55 3.94
C PHE A 334 24.46 17.00 2.93
N ILE A 335 24.62 17.38 1.65
CA ILE A 335 23.81 16.85 0.56
C ILE A 335 24.33 15.45 0.22
N GLY A 336 23.55 14.39 0.52
CA GLY A 336 23.82 13.04 0.07
C GLY A 336 24.55 12.12 1.06
N GLY A 337 24.16 12.14 2.33
CA GLY A 337 24.58 11.17 3.33
C GLY A 337 23.68 9.93 3.38
#